data_50a03d82d928fee20bb73b1efc748f1c
#
_entry.id   50a03d82d928fee20bb73b1efc748f1c
#
_cell.length_a   1.000
_cell.length_b   1.000
_cell.length_c   1.000
_cell.angle_alpha   90.00
_cell.angle_beta   90.00
_cell.angle_gamma   90.00
#
_symmetry.space_group_name_H-M   'P 1'
#
loop_
_entity.id
_entity.type
_entity.pdbx_description
1 polymer ?
#
loop_
_entity_poly.entity_id
_entity_poly.type
_entity_poly.pdbx_seq_one_letter_code
_entity_poly.pdbx_strand_id
1 'polypeptide(L)'
;MSYLPRLDGVHHLKLPVTDLDRSLAWYRSRFGYEIDIEFVERGVPMGYALAHPSGGPVLALRLDPDRARAAAGFDYFAIGVPDKQAIEDLAAHLTTLGDSHAGVHEATIGWILPGLHDPDGHEIRFYTTQPLPPR
;
A
#
# COMPACT_ATOMS: atom_id res chain seq x y z
N MET A 1 -16.95 -29.05 22.54
CA MET A 1 -16.09 -27.86 22.55
C MET A 1 -15.75 -27.47 21.15
N SER A 2 -16.04 -26.24 20.76
CA SER A 2 -15.67 -25.80 19.42
C SER A 2 -14.18 -25.44 19.38
N TYR A 3 -13.57 -25.79 18.27
CA TYR A 3 -12.16 -25.54 18.04
C TYR A 3 -12.02 -24.54 16.89
N LEU A 4 -11.36 -23.42 17.16
CA LEU A 4 -11.13 -22.40 16.16
C LEU A 4 -9.73 -22.57 15.56
N PRO A 5 -9.61 -22.57 14.22
CA PRO A 5 -8.30 -22.68 13.59
C PRO A 5 -7.46 -21.43 13.83
N ARG A 6 -6.15 -21.60 13.79
CA ARG A 6 -5.21 -20.49 13.84
C ARG A 6 -5.29 -19.68 12.55
N LEU A 7 -5.18 -18.36 12.68
CA LEU A 7 -5.01 -17.44 11.53
C LEU A 7 -3.55 -16.96 11.49
N ASP A 8 -3.00 -16.84 10.31
CA ASP A 8 -1.59 -16.45 10.11
C ASP A 8 -1.43 -15.00 9.62
N GLY A 9 -2.40 -14.13 9.95
CA GLY A 9 -2.36 -12.73 9.57
C GLY A 9 -2.88 -12.49 8.17
N VAL A 10 -2.45 -11.39 7.56
CA VAL A 10 -2.87 -10.99 6.22
C VAL A 10 -2.01 -11.70 5.18
N HIS A 11 -2.65 -12.44 4.26
CA HIS A 11 -1.95 -13.11 3.16
C HIS A 11 -1.51 -12.10 2.08
N HIS A 12 -2.41 -11.23 1.66
CA HIS A 12 -2.13 -10.15 0.73
C HIS A 12 -3.22 -9.09 0.80
N LEU A 13 -2.91 -7.91 0.27
CA LEU A 13 -3.85 -6.79 0.16
C LEU A 13 -4.14 -6.60 -1.32
N LYS A 14 -5.41 -6.71 -1.71
CA LYS A 14 -5.81 -6.63 -3.11
C LYS A 14 -6.41 -5.27 -3.42
N LEU A 15 -5.97 -4.67 -4.52
CA LEU A 15 -6.48 -3.40 -5.03
C LEU A 15 -6.97 -3.57 -6.45
N PRO A 16 -8.20 -3.15 -6.77
CA PRO A 16 -8.67 -3.08 -8.14
C PRO A 16 -8.01 -1.87 -8.83
N VAL A 17 -7.59 -2.06 -10.08
CA VAL A 17 -6.92 -1.01 -10.85
C VAL A 17 -7.51 -0.92 -12.26
N THR A 18 -7.37 0.26 -12.88
CA THR A 18 -7.82 0.50 -14.25
C THR A 18 -6.75 0.20 -15.29
N ASP A 19 -5.47 0.19 -14.87
CA ASP A 19 -4.31 -0.02 -15.74
C ASP A 19 -3.19 -0.66 -14.94
N LEU A 20 -2.91 -1.93 -15.20
CA LEU A 20 -1.92 -2.71 -14.45
C LEU A 20 -0.52 -2.10 -14.52
N ASP A 21 -0.08 -1.73 -15.71
CA ASP A 21 1.30 -1.24 -15.89
C ASP A 21 1.50 0.13 -15.28
N ARG A 22 0.50 1.00 -15.36
CA ARG A 22 0.55 2.31 -14.71
C ARG A 22 0.63 2.15 -13.19
N SER A 23 -0.19 1.29 -12.62
CA SER A 23 -0.18 1.04 -11.17
C SER A 23 1.12 0.37 -10.73
N LEU A 24 1.62 -0.62 -11.49
CA LEU A 24 2.91 -1.24 -11.20
C LEU A 24 4.04 -0.19 -11.17
N ALA A 25 4.11 0.68 -12.17
CA ALA A 25 5.13 1.72 -12.23
C ALA A 25 5.05 2.66 -11.04
N TRP A 26 3.83 2.99 -10.60
CA TRP A 26 3.61 3.85 -9.45
C TRP A 26 4.09 3.20 -8.13
N TYR A 27 3.66 1.97 -7.84
CA TYR A 27 4.09 1.26 -6.63
C TYR A 27 5.58 0.95 -6.64
N ARG A 28 6.14 0.67 -7.82
CA ARG A 28 7.58 0.47 -7.98
C ARG A 28 8.38 1.73 -7.64
N SER A 29 8.01 2.87 -8.21
CA SER A 29 8.75 4.13 -8.06
C SER A 29 8.60 4.74 -6.66
N ARG A 30 7.46 4.56 -6.01
CA ARG A 30 7.21 5.15 -4.69
C ARG A 30 7.77 4.30 -3.57
N PHE A 31 7.65 2.98 -3.68
CA PHE A 31 7.95 2.09 -2.54
C PHE A 31 8.96 0.99 -2.85
N GLY A 32 9.29 0.75 -4.11
CA GLY A 32 10.24 -0.30 -4.48
C GLY A 32 9.62 -1.69 -4.64
N TYR A 33 8.30 -1.77 -4.82
CA TYR A 33 7.64 -3.04 -5.13
C TYR A 33 8.07 -3.58 -6.48
N GLU A 34 8.12 -4.90 -6.59
CA GLU A 34 8.40 -5.60 -7.85
C GLU A 34 7.41 -6.74 -8.06
N ILE A 35 7.20 -7.13 -9.32
CA ILE A 35 6.34 -8.28 -9.63
C ILE A 35 6.96 -9.55 -9.06
N ASP A 36 6.14 -10.29 -8.31
CA ASP A 36 6.45 -11.65 -7.87
C ASP A 36 5.71 -12.68 -8.72
N ILE A 37 4.41 -12.44 -8.96
CA ILE A 37 3.57 -13.34 -9.76
C ILE A 37 2.75 -12.50 -10.74
N GLU A 38 2.69 -12.94 -12.00
CA GLU A 38 1.79 -12.42 -13.01
C GLU A 38 0.63 -13.38 -13.20
N PHE A 39 -0.60 -12.88 -13.10
CA PHE A 39 -1.80 -13.68 -13.34
C PHE A 39 -2.33 -13.39 -14.74
N VAL A 40 -2.35 -14.45 -15.57
CA VAL A 40 -2.78 -14.34 -16.96
C VAL A 40 -4.03 -15.21 -17.14
N GLU A 41 -5.08 -14.62 -17.69
CA GLU A 41 -6.33 -15.29 -18.01
C GLU A 41 -6.56 -15.20 -19.53
N ARG A 42 -6.67 -16.36 -20.18
CA ARG A 42 -6.89 -16.44 -21.65
C ARG A 42 -5.86 -15.61 -22.43
N GLY A 43 -4.58 -15.65 -22.02
CA GLY A 43 -3.50 -14.92 -22.65
C GLY A 43 -3.43 -13.43 -22.33
N VAL A 44 -4.27 -12.92 -21.44
CA VAL A 44 -4.33 -11.51 -21.08
C VAL A 44 -3.87 -11.32 -19.63
N PRO A 45 -2.90 -10.43 -19.36
CA PRO A 45 -2.53 -10.10 -17.97
C PRO A 45 -3.72 -9.47 -17.25
N MET A 46 -4.10 -10.07 -16.12
CA MET A 46 -5.26 -9.64 -15.32
C MET A 46 -4.89 -9.21 -13.93
N GLY A 47 -3.67 -9.46 -13.48
CA GLY A 47 -3.24 -9.05 -12.15
C GLY A 47 -1.76 -9.31 -11.92
N TYR A 48 -1.22 -8.62 -10.91
CA TYR A 48 0.15 -8.79 -10.43
C TYR A 48 0.15 -8.94 -8.92
N ALA A 49 0.84 -9.95 -8.40
CA ALA A 49 1.23 -9.94 -7.00
C ALA A 49 2.58 -9.26 -6.89
N LEU A 50 2.67 -8.25 -6.04
CA LEU A 50 3.88 -7.46 -5.85
C LEU A 50 4.50 -7.78 -4.50
N ALA A 51 5.80 -8.03 -4.49
CA ALA A 51 6.58 -8.26 -3.28
C ALA A 51 7.50 -7.07 -3.00
N HIS A 52 7.77 -6.85 -1.72
CA HIS A 52 8.68 -5.80 -1.28
C HIS A 52 9.98 -6.41 -0.75
N PRO A 53 11.15 -5.88 -1.14
CA PRO A 53 12.43 -6.47 -0.74
C PRO A 53 12.67 -6.48 0.76
N SER A 54 12.05 -5.57 1.52
CA SER A 54 12.18 -5.55 2.99
C SER A 54 11.19 -6.46 3.72
N GLY A 55 10.39 -7.25 2.98
CA GLY A 55 9.40 -8.13 3.60
C GLY A 55 8.11 -7.43 4.02
N GLY A 56 7.83 -6.24 3.49
CA GLY A 56 6.57 -5.54 3.71
C GLY A 56 5.37 -6.30 3.12
N PRO A 57 4.16 -5.74 3.21
CA PRO A 57 2.96 -6.48 2.82
C PRO A 57 2.95 -6.77 1.31
N VAL A 58 2.49 -7.97 0.94
CA VAL A 58 2.25 -8.33 -0.45
C VAL A 58 1.03 -7.56 -0.94
N LEU A 59 1.16 -6.86 -2.06
CA LEU A 59 0.07 -6.16 -2.73
C LEU A 59 -0.32 -6.93 -3.99
N ALA A 60 -1.63 -7.14 -4.18
CA ALA A 60 -2.12 -7.74 -5.41
C ALA A 60 -2.91 -6.70 -6.20
N LEU A 61 -2.44 -6.37 -7.39
CA LEU A 61 -3.15 -5.48 -8.31
C LEU A 61 -4.04 -6.33 -9.20
N ARG A 62 -5.34 -6.03 -9.22
CA ARG A 62 -6.30 -6.75 -10.06
C ARG A 62 -6.89 -5.78 -11.08
N LEU A 63 -6.81 -6.13 -12.36
CA LEU A 63 -7.45 -5.35 -13.41
C LEU A 63 -8.97 -5.48 -13.29
N ASP A 64 -9.60 -4.44 -12.80
CA ASP A 64 -11.06 -4.35 -12.60
C ASP A 64 -11.47 -2.87 -12.58
N PRO A 65 -11.64 -2.26 -13.77
CA PRO A 65 -11.89 -0.82 -13.84
C PRO A 65 -13.14 -0.36 -13.08
N ASP A 66 -14.20 -1.14 -13.12
CA ASP A 66 -15.46 -0.76 -12.45
C ASP A 66 -15.29 -0.72 -10.94
N ARG A 67 -14.66 -1.76 -10.35
CA ARG A 67 -14.40 -1.78 -8.92
C ARG A 67 -13.36 -0.75 -8.51
N ALA A 68 -12.37 -0.49 -9.35
CA ALA A 68 -11.38 0.55 -9.08
C ALA A 68 -12.07 1.92 -8.90
N ARG A 69 -12.97 2.27 -9.79
CA ARG A 69 -13.72 3.52 -9.70
C ARG A 69 -14.65 3.55 -8.49
N ALA A 70 -15.30 2.45 -8.19
CA ALA A 70 -16.23 2.36 -7.05
C ALA A 70 -15.49 2.41 -5.69
N ALA A 71 -14.26 1.90 -5.63
CA ALA A 71 -13.48 1.83 -4.40
C ALA A 71 -12.59 3.05 -4.15
N ALA A 72 -12.48 3.98 -5.11
CA ALA A 72 -11.60 5.13 -4.99
C ALA A 72 -11.95 6.01 -3.79
N GLY A 73 -10.94 6.61 -3.18
CA GLY A 73 -11.11 7.63 -2.13
C GLY A 73 -11.01 7.13 -0.69
N PHE A 74 -10.93 5.82 -0.48
CA PHE A 74 -10.82 5.27 0.87
C PHE A 74 -9.44 4.64 1.12
N ASP A 75 -9.06 4.57 2.40
CA ASP A 75 -7.84 3.91 2.86
C ASP A 75 -8.19 2.54 3.45
N TYR A 76 -8.17 1.51 2.64
CA TYR A 76 -8.58 0.16 3.04
C TYR A 76 -7.60 -0.53 3.97
N PHE A 77 -6.36 -0.09 3.97
CA PHE A 77 -5.30 -0.65 4.79
C PHE A 77 -4.23 0.40 5.04
N ALA A 78 -3.36 0.14 6.00
CA ALA A 78 -2.21 0.98 6.26
C ALA A 78 -0.94 0.14 6.19
N ILE A 79 0.14 0.75 5.70
CA ILE A 79 1.45 0.12 5.61
C ILE A 79 2.29 0.58 6.79
N GLY A 80 2.94 -0.36 7.48
CA GLY A 80 3.82 -0.06 8.58
C GLY A 80 5.20 0.37 8.12
N VAL A 81 5.75 1.38 8.76
CA VAL A 81 7.16 1.78 8.63
C VAL A 81 7.79 1.77 10.03
N PRO A 82 9.11 1.54 10.15
CA PRO A 82 9.69 1.23 11.45
C PRO A 82 9.63 2.38 12.46
N ASP A 83 9.91 3.62 12.05
CA ASP A 83 10.05 4.73 12.99
C ASP A 83 9.76 6.09 12.33
N LYS A 84 9.87 7.16 13.13
CA LYS A 84 9.62 8.51 12.67
C LYS A 84 10.55 8.93 11.52
N GLN A 85 11.83 8.58 11.60
CA GLN A 85 12.78 8.93 10.54
C GLN A 85 12.38 8.28 9.21
N ALA A 86 11.97 7.01 9.24
CA ALA A 86 11.54 6.31 8.03
C ALA A 86 10.31 6.94 7.39
N ILE A 87 9.32 7.35 8.19
CA ILE A 87 8.10 7.97 7.64
C ILE A 87 8.38 9.38 7.12
N GLU A 88 9.28 10.12 7.75
CA GLU A 88 9.72 11.43 7.26
C GLU A 88 10.51 11.31 5.96
N ASP A 89 11.40 10.32 5.84
CA ASP A 89 12.15 10.05 4.62
C ASP A 89 11.20 9.66 3.48
N LEU A 90 10.19 8.87 3.78
CA LEU A 90 9.16 8.51 2.79
C LEU A 90 8.41 9.75 2.31
N ALA A 91 7.97 10.61 3.23
CA ALA A 91 7.27 11.86 2.87
C ALA A 91 8.14 12.74 1.96
N ALA A 92 9.43 12.87 2.27
CA ALA A 92 10.37 13.63 1.46
C ALA A 92 10.53 13.04 0.06
N HIS A 93 10.63 11.71 -0.05
CA HIS A 93 10.70 11.02 -1.33
C HIS A 93 9.45 11.27 -2.19
N LEU A 94 8.28 11.14 -1.60
CA LEU A 94 7.01 11.41 -2.29
C LEU A 94 6.92 12.85 -2.78
N THR A 95 7.33 13.81 -1.96
CA THR A 95 7.37 15.22 -2.33
C THR A 95 8.33 15.46 -3.50
N THR A 96 9.48 14.81 -3.50
CA THR A 96 10.46 14.88 -4.61
C THR A 96 9.85 14.36 -5.92
N LEU A 97 8.99 13.35 -5.85
CA LEU A 97 8.30 12.82 -7.04
C LEU A 97 7.08 13.67 -7.46
N GLY A 98 6.77 14.73 -6.73
CA GLY A 98 5.65 15.61 -7.03
C GLY A 98 4.31 15.12 -6.49
N ASP A 99 4.29 14.13 -5.63
CA ASP A 99 3.05 13.60 -5.05
C ASP A 99 2.50 14.52 -3.96
N SER A 100 1.18 14.70 -3.95
CA SER A 100 0.49 15.39 -2.87
C SER A 100 0.22 14.42 -1.71
N HIS A 101 0.44 14.87 -0.49
CA HIS A 101 0.11 14.16 0.73
C HIS A 101 -0.07 15.15 1.87
N ALA A 102 -0.59 14.68 3.01
CA ALA A 102 -0.91 15.57 4.13
C ALA A 102 0.26 15.81 5.08
N GLY A 103 1.44 15.24 4.80
CA GLY A 103 2.60 15.34 5.69
C GLY A 103 2.53 14.39 6.88
N VAL A 104 3.62 14.34 7.64
CA VAL A 104 3.73 13.46 8.80
C VAL A 104 3.10 14.12 10.01
N HIS A 105 2.19 13.43 10.70
CA HIS A 105 1.52 13.91 11.90
C HIS A 105 1.66 12.92 13.04
N GLU A 106 1.66 13.42 14.25
CA GLU A 106 1.51 12.60 15.45
C GLU A 106 0.09 12.03 15.50
N ALA A 107 -0.03 10.73 15.75
CA ALA A 107 -1.30 10.05 15.91
C ALA A 107 -1.43 9.45 17.31
N THR A 108 -2.54 8.78 17.59
CA THR A 108 -2.75 8.14 18.90
C THR A 108 -1.71 7.07 19.19
N ILE A 109 -1.30 6.32 18.17
CA ILE A 109 -0.40 5.16 18.33
C ILE A 109 0.86 5.26 17.46
N GLY A 110 1.44 6.44 17.34
CA GLY A 110 2.66 6.64 16.57
C GLY A 110 2.53 7.83 15.63
N TRP A 111 3.23 7.78 14.51
CA TRP A 111 3.20 8.81 13.47
C TRP A 111 2.45 8.29 12.25
N ILE A 112 1.74 9.18 11.56
CA ILE A 112 1.00 8.82 10.35
C ILE A 112 1.39 9.71 9.18
N LEU A 113 1.28 9.16 7.97
CA LEU A 113 1.39 9.89 6.72
C LEU A 113 0.13 9.58 5.89
N PRO A 114 -0.88 10.47 5.96
CA PRO A 114 -2.13 10.31 5.19
C PRO A 114 -2.11 11.15 3.93
N GLY A 115 -3.14 10.97 3.10
CA GLY A 115 -3.42 11.85 1.99
C GLY A 115 -2.68 11.54 0.70
N LEU A 116 -1.97 10.41 0.63
CA LEU A 116 -1.36 9.95 -0.61
C LEU A 116 -2.38 9.10 -1.38
N HIS A 117 -2.54 9.38 -2.66
CA HIS A 117 -3.46 8.63 -3.53
C HIS A 117 -2.70 7.97 -4.66
N ASP A 118 -3.02 6.72 -4.95
CA ASP A 118 -2.46 6.00 -6.07
C ASP A 118 -3.14 6.46 -7.40
N PRO A 119 -2.72 5.93 -8.57
CA PRO A 119 -3.31 6.38 -9.85
C PRO A 119 -4.81 6.19 -9.99
N ASP A 120 -5.41 5.27 -9.24
CA ASP A 120 -6.86 5.02 -9.24
C ASP A 120 -7.60 5.74 -8.10
N GLY A 121 -6.89 6.55 -7.31
CA GLY A 121 -7.47 7.31 -6.22
C GLY A 121 -7.61 6.55 -4.91
N HIS A 122 -7.05 5.35 -4.78
CA HIS A 122 -6.97 4.66 -3.50
C HIS A 122 -6.05 5.44 -2.57
N GLU A 123 -6.51 5.76 -1.37
CA GLU A 123 -5.64 6.41 -0.40
C GLU A 123 -4.74 5.37 0.26
N ILE A 124 -3.43 5.60 0.23
CA ILE A 124 -2.44 4.73 0.84
C ILE A 124 -1.87 5.46 2.05
N ARG A 125 -2.14 4.95 3.24
CA ARG A 125 -1.65 5.53 4.48
C ARG A 125 -0.50 4.72 5.06
N PHE A 126 0.34 5.42 5.81
CA PHE A 126 1.48 4.82 6.50
C PHE A 126 1.40 5.16 7.97
N TYR A 127 1.80 4.20 8.81
CA TYR A 127 1.90 4.36 10.25
C TYR A 127 3.21 3.79 10.73
N THR A 128 3.83 4.44 11.70
CA THR A 128 5.01 3.86 12.34
C THR A 128 4.59 2.69 13.21
N THR A 129 5.39 1.62 13.17
CA THR A 129 5.19 0.47 14.06
C THR A 129 5.80 0.70 15.43
N GLN A 130 6.80 1.60 15.55
CA GLN A 130 7.34 2.03 16.82
C GLN A 130 6.34 2.97 17.50
N PRO A 131 5.96 2.71 18.76
CA PRO A 131 5.04 3.61 19.47
C PRO A 131 5.68 4.97 19.77
N LEU A 132 4.83 5.97 20.08
CA LEU A 132 5.32 7.26 20.56
C LEU A 132 6.09 7.08 21.88
N PRO A 133 7.09 7.95 22.14
CA PRO A 133 7.76 7.95 23.44
C PRO A 133 6.77 8.20 24.59
N PRO A 134 7.03 7.67 25.78
CA PRO A 134 6.22 8.00 26.97
C PRO A 134 6.21 9.51 27.22
N ARG A 135 5.08 10.01 27.65
CA ARG A 135 4.94 11.42 28.03
C ARG A 135 5.18 11.60 29.53
#